data_14d1e74814222fa4b6206d017dc73e00
#
_entry.id   14d1e74814222fa4b6206d017dc73e00
#
_cell.length_a   1.000
_cell.length_b   1.000
_cell.length_c   1.000
_cell.angle_alpha   90.00
_cell.angle_beta   90.00
_cell.angle_gamma   90.00
#
_symmetry.space_group_name_H-M   'P 1'
#
loop_
_entity.id
_entity.type
_entity.pdbx_description
1 polymer ?
#
loop_
_entity_poly.entity_id
_entity_poly.type
_entity_poly.pdbx_seq_one_letter_code
_entity_poly.pdbx_strand_id
1 'polypeptide(L)' 'MQTEDAPAALAGDMIEGAGPIAKFLFGAQDAKARRKIYHIIEHHDFPSFKIGGKIFARRTAILAWVAEKERHAA' A
#
# COMPACT_ATOMS: atom_id res chain seq x y z
N MET A 1 5.68 -1.97 26.55
CA MET A 1 5.32 -2.97 25.74
C MET A 1 4.96 -2.58 24.35
N GLN A 2 4.19 -1.56 24.18
CA GLN A 2 3.87 -1.11 22.86
C GLN A 2 5.07 -0.76 22.07
N THR A 3 6.05 -0.16 22.71
CA THR A 3 7.22 0.29 21.99
C THR A 3 8.01 -0.85 21.41
N GLU A 4 8.05 -1.96 22.10
CA GLU A 4 8.77 -3.07 21.53
C GLU A 4 8.04 -3.67 20.38
N ASP A 5 6.72 -3.65 20.45
CA ASP A 5 5.93 -4.20 19.37
C ASP A 5 5.93 -3.32 18.15
N ALA A 6 6.07 -2.01 18.34
CA ALA A 6 5.95 -1.08 17.25
C ALA A 6 6.91 -1.35 16.09
N PRO A 7 8.22 -1.59 16.33
CA PRO A 7 9.11 -1.89 15.20
C PRO A 7 8.73 -3.17 14.48
N ALA A 8 8.37 -4.20 15.23
CA ALA A 8 7.96 -5.45 14.63
C ALA A 8 6.65 -5.28 13.88
N ALA A 9 5.71 -4.55 14.48
CA ALA A 9 4.42 -4.30 13.83
C ALA A 9 4.61 -3.50 12.55
N LEU A 10 5.50 -2.51 12.59
CA LEU A 10 5.76 -1.70 11.40
C LEU A 10 6.38 -2.55 10.29
N ALA A 11 7.34 -3.38 10.63
CA ALA A 11 7.98 -4.23 9.63
C ALA A 11 6.99 -5.17 8.98
N GLY A 12 6.08 -5.73 9.77
CA GLY A 12 5.08 -6.63 9.23
C GLY A 12 4.00 -5.90 8.43
N ASP A 13 3.87 -4.59 8.66
CA ASP A 13 2.86 -3.79 7.97
C ASP A 13 3.40 -3.16 6.68
N MET A 14 4.70 -3.10 6.51
CA MET A 14 5.30 -2.43 5.36
C MET A 14 5.35 -3.35 4.15
N ILE A 15 5.08 -2.78 3.00
CA ILE A 15 5.20 -3.49 1.72
C ILE A 15 6.12 -2.65 0.84
N GLU A 16 7.13 -3.29 0.28
CA GLU A 16 8.09 -2.61 -0.56
C GLU A 16 7.90 -2.99 -2.02
N GLY A 17 7.72 -1.98 -2.88
CA GLY A 17 7.67 -2.18 -4.32
C GLY A 17 6.27 -2.32 -4.87
N ALA A 18 6.11 -1.90 -6.13
CA ALA A 18 4.81 -1.92 -6.79
C ALA A 18 4.26 -3.33 -6.96
N GLY A 19 5.13 -4.32 -7.20
CA GLY A 19 4.69 -5.70 -7.34
C GLY A 19 4.00 -6.23 -6.09
N PRO A 20 4.69 -6.25 -4.95
CA PRO A 20 4.07 -6.71 -3.71
C PRO A 20 2.86 -5.89 -3.30
N ILE A 21 2.87 -4.58 -3.55
CA ILE A 21 1.72 -3.75 -3.24
C ILE A 21 0.53 -4.18 -4.11
N ALA A 22 0.78 -4.44 -5.40
CA ALA A 22 -0.26 -4.90 -6.30
C ALA A 22 -0.78 -6.26 -5.86
N LYS A 23 0.11 -7.12 -5.40
CA LYS A 23 -0.29 -8.44 -4.93
C LYS A 23 -1.24 -8.33 -3.74
N PHE A 24 -0.92 -7.43 -2.83
CA PHE A 24 -1.76 -7.22 -1.65
C PHE A 24 -3.13 -6.64 -2.03
N LEU A 25 -3.14 -5.69 -2.94
CA LEU A 25 -4.37 -4.97 -3.28
C LEU A 25 -5.21 -5.69 -4.32
N PHE A 26 -4.56 -6.25 -5.35
CA PHE A 26 -5.27 -6.85 -6.48
C PHE A 26 -5.13 -8.37 -6.57
N GLY A 27 -4.24 -8.95 -5.77
CA GLY A 27 -4.02 -10.38 -5.85
C GLY A 27 -3.09 -10.80 -6.99
N ALA A 28 -2.48 -9.85 -7.69
CA ALA A 28 -1.60 -10.12 -8.82
C ALA A 28 -0.47 -9.12 -8.82
N GLN A 29 0.69 -9.51 -9.37
CA GLN A 29 1.82 -8.61 -9.42
C GLN A 29 2.50 -8.59 -10.78
N ASP A 30 1.75 -8.90 -11.84
CA ASP A 30 2.28 -8.83 -13.19
C ASP A 30 2.40 -7.37 -13.63
N ALA A 31 2.85 -7.16 -14.87
CA ALA A 31 3.09 -5.82 -15.35
C ALA A 31 1.82 -4.96 -15.34
N LYS A 32 0.70 -5.58 -15.68
CA LYS A 32 -0.57 -4.87 -15.72
C LYS A 32 -0.97 -4.40 -14.33
N ALA A 33 -0.82 -5.28 -13.34
CA ALA A 33 -1.18 -4.94 -11.96
C ALA A 33 -0.26 -3.84 -11.44
N ARG A 34 1.03 -3.91 -11.75
CA ARG A 34 1.97 -2.87 -11.31
C ARG A 34 1.65 -1.52 -11.94
N ARG A 35 1.25 -1.53 -13.21
CA ARG A 35 0.84 -0.28 -13.86
C ARG A 35 -0.38 0.33 -13.19
N LYS A 36 -1.32 -0.51 -12.75
CA LYS A 36 -2.47 -0.01 -12.01
C LYS A 36 -2.04 0.68 -10.72
N ILE A 37 -1.05 0.11 -10.04
CA ILE A 37 -0.55 0.71 -8.80
C ILE A 37 0.01 2.11 -9.09
N TYR A 38 0.85 2.25 -10.12
CA TYR A 38 1.40 3.56 -10.44
C TYR A 38 0.31 4.55 -10.82
N HIS A 39 -0.72 4.07 -11.52
CA HIS A 39 -1.83 4.92 -11.90
C HIS A 39 -2.57 5.46 -10.67
N ILE A 40 -2.88 4.60 -9.71
CA ILE A 40 -3.62 5.06 -8.55
C ILE A 40 -2.76 5.90 -7.61
N ILE A 41 -1.45 5.69 -7.63
CA ILE A 41 -0.56 6.56 -6.87
C ILE A 41 -0.64 7.98 -7.42
N GLU A 42 -0.65 8.12 -8.74
CA GLU A 42 -0.66 9.43 -9.37
C GLU A 42 -2.02 10.12 -9.30
N HIS A 43 -3.10 9.35 -9.39
CA HIS A 43 -4.40 9.94 -9.63
C HIS A 43 -5.42 9.76 -8.53
N HIS A 44 -5.16 8.91 -7.57
CA HIS A 44 -6.18 8.56 -6.59
C HIS A 44 -5.73 8.65 -5.14
N ASP A 45 -4.66 9.42 -4.91
CA ASP A 45 -4.23 9.70 -3.54
C ASP A 45 -3.95 8.42 -2.74
N PHE A 46 -3.36 7.46 -3.41
CA PHE A 46 -3.04 6.19 -2.78
C PHE A 46 -1.97 6.40 -1.69
N PRO A 47 -2.12 5.77 -0.52
CA PRO A 47 -1.20 6.00 0.61
C PRO A 47 0.12 5.26 0.41
N SER A 48 1.01 5.86 -0.36
CA SER A 48 2.34 5.32 -0.58
C SER A 48 3.36 6.41 -0.32
N PHE A 49 4.61 6.00 -0.15
CA PHE A 49 5.70 6.94 0.05
C PHE A 49 6.97 6.32 -0.48
N LYS A 50 7.99 7.14 -0.64
CA LYS A 50 9.27 6.67 -1.18
C LYS A 50 10.37 6.83 -0.14
N ILE A 51 11.21 5.83 -0.06
CA ILE A 51 12.41 5.90 0.75
C ILE A 51 13.55 5.41 -0.14
N GLY A 52 14.53 6.29 -0.38
CA GLY A 52 15.67 5.92 -1.19
C GLY A 52 15.31 5.48 -2.59
N GLY A 53 14.28 6.08 -3.17
CA GLY A 53 13.86 5.76 -4.52
C GLY A 53 12.95 4.56 -4.63
N LYS A 54 12.67 3.89 -3.53
CA LYS A 54 11.77 2.73 -3.54
C LYS A 54 10.42 3.10 -2.99
N ILE A 55 9.38 2.51 -3.56
CA ILE A 55 8.00 2.77 -3.15
C ILE A 55 7.64 1.83 -2.01
N PHE A 56 7.05 2.41 -0.97
CA PHE A 56 6.56 1.65 0.17
C PHE A 56 5.11 2.00 0.43
N ALA A 57 4.40 1.08 1.03
CA ALA A 57 3.04 1.34 1.52
C ALA A 57 2.83 0.49 2.76
N ARG A 58 1.89 0.91 3.59
CA ARG A 58 1.54 0.15 4.79
C ARG A 58 0.22 -0.55 4.56
N ARG A 59 0.14 -1.81 4.96
CA ARG A 59 -1.10 -2.58 4.81
C ARG A 59 -2.27 -1.91 5.50
N THR A 60 -2.05 -1.43 6.72
CA THR A 60 -3.13 -0.78 7.45
C THR A 60 -3.58 0.50 6.76
N ALA A 61 -2.65 1.24 6.16
CA ALA A 61 -3.00 2.46 5.44
C ALA A 61 -3.81 2.14 4.19
N ILE A 62 -3.44 1.06 3.49
CA ILE A 62 -4.17 0.65 2.30
C ILE A 62 -5.59 0.23 2.67
N LEU A 63 -5.73 -0.51 3.76
CA LEU A 63 -7.05 -0.94 4.19
C LEU A 63 -7.93 0.26 4.54
N ALA A 64 -7.36 1.26 5.21
CA ALA A 64 -8.09 2.47 5.55
C ALA A 64 -8.49 3.24 4.29
N TRP A 65 -7.57 3.29 3.31
CA TRP A 65 -7.83 3.98 2.05
C TRP A 65 -8.98 3.30 1.30
N VAL A 66 -8.98 1.97 1.26
CA VAL A 66 -10.06 1.23 0.61
C VAL A 66 -11.38 1.47 1.31
N ALA A 67 -11.38 1.43 2.64
CA ALA A 67 -12.58 1.67 3.41
C ALA A 67 -13.15 3.07 3.13
N GLU A 68 -12.25 4.05 3.00
CA GLU A 68 -12.67 5.41 2.69
C GLU A 68 -13.32 5.48 1.31
N LYS A 69 -12.71 4.80 0.33
CA LYS A 69 -13.28 4.78 -1.02
C LYS A 69 -14.64 4.11 -1.04
N GLU A 70 -14.78 3.04 -0.26
CA GLU A 70 -16.06 2.34 -0.18
C GLU A 70 -17.16 3.25 0.35
N ARG A 71 -16.82 4.04 1.37
CA ARG A 71 -17.80 4.96 1.93
C ARG A 71 -18.27 5.98 0.91
N HIS A 72 -17.34 6.47 0.09
CA HIS A 72 -17.69 7.48 -0.89
C HIS A 72 -18.34 6.90 -2.13
N ALA A 73 -18.16 5.60 -2.36
CA ALA A 73 -18.76 4.94 -3.51
C ALA A 73 -20.23 4.66 -3.30
N ALA A 74 -20.64 4.52 -2.04
CA ALA A 74 -22.05 4.21 -1.72
C ALA A 74 -22.98 5.39 -1.94
#